data_c0101d9ed92ebad0b98429036bbb47f3
#
_entry.id   c0101d9ed92ebad0b98429036bbb47f3
#
_cell.length_a   1.000
_cell.length_b   1.000
_cell.length_c   1.000
_cell.angle_alpha   90.00
_cell.angle_beta   90.00
_cell.angle_gamma   90.00
#
_symmetry.space_group_name_H-M   'P 1'
#
loop_
_entity.id
_entity.type
_entity.pdbx_description
1 polymer ?
#
loop_
_entity_poly.entity_id
_entity_poly.type
_entity_poly.pdbx_seq_one_letter_code
_entity_poly.pdbx_strand_id
1 'polypeptide(L)'
;MVAMGLWQTAWGLALAALVQLGGAPPPQPVMEGSGRSAYAIPSDGDTPILQFQTSTGDSVRLLIDTGASRSMVSQALIARLQLPTQELSGDNFALAGAGSDCPTDPPRQAVLPTLQLGELKIRELAVLVMPKLGVPPGSDGVLGASALRQLPMLIDPKRQQVRLDQQLSVQSAPADAIRLPLQWRDHVPLVQVSDQSGKSSVALLDTGAEAVFVGVPLAQRLTPQSPTSGVEIQGFCGSEFAVERLFSGLSVGDITLKKSPAIVTRNRILKDLNVEAIIGQPLLKNRRQLWLLNRPDPVLLLW
;
A
#
# COMPACT_ATOMS: atom_id res chain seq x y z
N MET A 1 42.49 9.66 12.10
CA MET A 1 41.24 9.48 12.86
C MET A 1 40.10 9.45 11.84
N VAL A 2 39.65 8.25 11.46
CA VAL A 2 38.52 8.04 10.54
C VAL A 2 37.29 8.02 11.40
N ALA A 3 36.40 9.01 11.21
CA ALA A 3 35.14 9.07 11.92
C ALA A 3 34.26 7.89 11.39
N MET A 4 34.09 6.88 12.21
CA MET A 4 33.06 5.83 12.02
C MET A 4 31.70 6.53 12.15
N GLY A 5 31.05 6.81 11.03
CA GLY A 5 29.66 7.23 11.01
C GLY A 5 28.79 6.15 11.64
N LEU A 6 28.06 6.53 12.67
CA LEU A 6 27.02 5.73 13.28
C LEU A 6 25.98 5.37 12.20
N TRP A 7 25.96 4.11 11.80
CA TRP A 7 24.91 3.52 10.99
C TRP A 7 23.66 3.47 11.86
N GLN A 8 22.80 4.46 11.76
CA GLN A 8 21.44 4.31 12.26
C GLN A 8 20.72 3.38 11.28
N THR A 9 20.58 2.13 11.68
CA THR A 9 19.63 1.21 11.06
C THR A 9 18.23 1.73 11.38
N ALA A 10 17.74 2.65 10.59
CA ALA A 10 16.32 2.94 10.55
C ALA A 10 15.66 1.73 9.85
N TRP A 11 15.11 0.84 10.65
CA TRP A 11 14.23 -0.23 10.18
C TRP A 11 12.93 0.43 9.71
N GLY A 12 12.99 1.14 8.60
CA GLY A 12 11.82 1.63 7.90
C GLY A 12 11.28 0.48 7.08
N LEU A 13 10.27 -0.21 7.57
CA LEU A 13 9.47 -1.12 6.76
C LEU A 13 8.79 -0.32 5.66
N ALA A 14 9.45 -0.23 4.53
CA ALA A 14 8.85 0.29 3.33
C ALA A 14 8.12 -0.86 2.65
N LEU A 15 6.92 -1.14 3.09
CA LEU A 15 6.01 -1.97 2.33
C LEU A 15 5.61 -1.19 1.09
N ALA A 16 6.36 -1.36 0.05
CA ALA A 16 5.93 -0.90 -1.25
C ALA A 16 5.19 -2.04 -1.95
N ALA A 17 4.16 -1.65 -2.64
CA ALA A 17 3.29 -2.43 -3.49
C ALA A 17 3.84 -3.77 -3.98
N LEU A 18 3.04 -4.80 -3.88
CA LEU A 18 3.19 -5.95 -4.74
C LEU A 18 2.15 -5.88 -5.85
N VAL A 19 2.60 -5.70 -7.07
CA VAL A 19 1.73 -5.59 -8.24
C VAL A 19 1.87 -6.84 -9.09
N GLN A 20 0.72 -7.43 -9.43
CA GLN A 20 0.64 -8.44 -10.47
C GLN A 20 0.69 -7.71 -11.83
N LEU A 21 1.73 -7.99 -12.60
CA LEU A 21 1.88 -7.50 -13.96
C LEU A 21 1.32 -8.54 -14.93
N GLY A 22 0.30 -8.15 -15.68
CA GLY A 22 -0.33 -9.04 -16.65
C GLY A 22 -1.23 -10.13 -16.04
N GLY A 23 -1.77 -10.99 -16.89
CA GLY A 23 -2.68 -12.08 -16.50
C GLY A 23 -4.13 -11.64 -16.28
N ALA A 24 -4.98 -12.59 -15.88
CA ALA A 24 -6.38 -12.32 -15.58
C ALA A 24 -6.53 -11.42 -14.36
N PRO A 25 -7.55 -10.53 -14.33
CA PRO A 25 -7.81 -9.71 -13.15
C PRO A 25 -8.02 -10.60 -11.91
N PRO A 26 -7.57 -10.12 -10.73
CA PRO A 26 -7.76 -10.89 -9.50
C PRO A 26 -9.27 -11.10 -9.24
N PRO A 27 -9.64 -12.28 -8.71
CA PRO A 27 -11.03 -12.51 -8.30
C PRO A 27 -11.50 -11.42 -7.34
N GLN A 28 -12.73 -10.95 -7.54
CA GLN A 28 -13.31 -9.91 -6.70
C GLN A 28 -14.01 -10.56 -5.51
N PRO A 29 -13.71 -10.20 -4.27
CA PRO A 29 -14.46 -10.68 -3.12
C PRO A 29 -15.86 -10.08 -3.08
N VAL A 30 -16.78 -10.78 -2.45
CA VAL A 30 -18.12 -10.26 -2.15
C VAL A 30 -18.09 -9.56 -0.80
N MET A 31 -18.41 -8.27 -0.77
CA MET A 31 -18.47 -7.48 0.46
C MET A 31 -19.91 -7.03 0.73
N GLU A 32 -20.43 -7.36 1.91
CA GLU A 32 -21.80 -7.07 2.32
C GLU A 32 -21.83 -6.41 3.71
N GLY A 33 -22.72 -5.46 3.89
CA GLY A 33 -22.86 -4.70 5.13
C GLY A 33 -21.87 -3.55 5.26
N SER A 34 -21.68 -3.10 6.48
CA SER A 34 -20.74 -2.03 6.83
C SER A 34 -19.87 -2.43 8.02
N GLY A 35 -18.62 -2.01 8.01
CA GLY A 35 -17.68 -2.28 9.09
C GLY A 35 -17.03 -1.02 9.61
N ARG A 36 -16.97 -0.91 10.94
CA ARG A 36 -16.19 0.13 11.63
C ARG A 36 -15.35 -0.53 12.71
N SER A 37 -14.07 -0.22 12.72
CA SER A 37 -13.15 -0.76 13.73
C SER A 37 -12.05 0.24 14.04
N ALA A 38 -11.51 0.14 15.25
CA ALA A 38 -10.18 0.63 15.51
C ALA A 38 -9.17 -0.18 14.69
N TYR A 39 -8.07 0.45 14.33
CA TYR A 39 -6.95 -0.24 13.73
C TYR A 39 -5.70 -0.14 14.61
N ALA A 40 -4.83 -1.12 14.51
CA ALA A 40 -3.50 -1.05 15.07
C ALA A 40 -2.54 -0.44 14.05
N ILE A 41 -1.44 0.14 14.55
CA ILE A 41 -0.29 0.52 13.73
C ILE A 41 0.90 -0.35 14.15
N PRO A 42 1.84 -0.68 13.24
CA PRO A 42 3.08 -1.33 13.59
C PRO A 42 3.87 -0.48 14.58
N SER A 43 4.76 -1.11 15.35
CA SER A 43 5.66 -0.38 16.27
C SER A 43 6.63 0.56 15.57
N ASP A 44 6.88 0.34 14.30
CA ASP A 44 7.86 0.99 13.44
C ASP A 44 7.26 1.65 12.19
N GLY A 45 5.92 1.85 12.16
CA GLY A 45 5.22 2.40 11.02
C GLY A 45 3.90 3.07 11.36
N ASP A 46 3.22 3.56 10.32
CA ASP A 46 1.97 4.31 10.38
C ASP A 46 0.82 3.61 9.63
N THR A 47 1.08 2.46 9.01
CA THR A 47 0.13 1.75 8.15
C THR A 47 -0.98 1.09 8.95
N PRO A 48 -2.27 1.27 8.59
CA PRO A 48 -3.39 0.71 9.33
C PRO A 48 -3.47 -0.83 9.21
N ILE A 49 -3.55 -1.53 10.36
CA ILE A 49 -3.80 -2.97 10.45
C ILE A 49 -5.19 -3.21 11.05
N LEU A 50 -6.07 -3.85 10.29
CA LEU A 50 -7.41 -4.25 10.74
C LEU A 50 -7.40 -5.69 11.24
N GLN A 51 -8.14 -5.93 12.33
CA GLN A 51 -8.39 -7.26 12.85
C GLN A 51 -9.78 -7.72 12.46
N PHE A 52 -9.84 -8.80 11.69
CA PHE A 52 -11.06 -9.48 11.30
C PHE A 52 -11.26 -10.75 12.16
N GLN A 53 -12.51 -11.18 12.27
CA GLN A 53 -12.84 -12.51 12.78
C GLN A 53 -13.27 -13.40 11.61
N THR A 54 -12.81 -14.65 11.61
CA THR A 54 -13.28 -15.64 10.64
C THR A 54 -14.63 -16.22 11.10
N SER A 55 -15.36 -16.86 10.20
CA SER A 55 -16.57 -17.62 10.55
C SER A 55 -16.28 -18.81 11.49
N THR A 56 -15.02 -19.23 11.63
CA THR A 56 -14.57 -20.26 12.56
C THR A 56 -14.10 -19.72 13.92
N GLY A 57 -14.13 -18.39 14.09
CA GLY A 57 -13.73 -17.72 15.34
C GLY A 57 -12.25 -17.33 15.42
N ASP A 58 -11.47 -17.61 14.38
CA ASP A 58 -10.06 -17.21 14.35
C ASP A 58 -9.92 -15.72 14.06
N SER A 59 -8.87 -15.11 14.59
CA SER A 59 -8.50 -13.71 14.30
C SER A 59 -7.53 -13.67 13.12
N VAL A 60 -7.80 -12.77 12.17
CA VAL A 60 -6.93 -12.49 11.02
C VAL A 60 -6.62 -10.99 10.96
N ARG A 61 -5.34 -10.64 10.94
CA ARG A 61 -4.86 -9.24 10.96
C ARG A 61 -4.30 -8.87 9.60
N LEU A 62 -4.97 -7.96 8.90
CA LEU A 62 -4.58 -7.53 7.57
C LEU A 62 -4.28 -6.04 7.54
N LEU A 63 -3.13 -5.71 6.98
CA LEU A 63 -2.72 -4.35 6.69
C LEU A 63 -3.54 -3.82 5.51
N ILE A 64 -3.97 -2.56 5.55
CA ILE A 64 -4.65 -1.90 4.44
C ILE A 64 -3.59 -1.42 3.46
N ASP A 65 -3.59 -1.98 2.25
CA ASP A 65 -2.55 -1.75 1.25
C ASP A 65 -3.15 -1.47 -0.12
N THR A 66 -3.30 -0.19 -0.47
CA THR A 66 -3.78 0.21 -1.79
C THR A 66 -2.73 0.03 -2.89
N GLY A 67 -1.45 -0.10 -2.52
CA GLY A 67 -0.37 -0.38 -3.43
C GLY A 67 -0.26 -1.86 -3.84
N ALA A 68 -0.85 -2.77 -3.07
CA ALA A 68 -0.93 -4.17 -3.44
C ALA A 68 -2.12 -4.42 -4.37
N SER A 69 -1.89 -4.90 -5.59
CA SER A 69 -2.97 -5.18 -6.55
C SER A 69 -3.87 -6.33 -6.10
N ARG A 70 -3.36 -7.25 -5.28
CA ARG A 70 -4.08 -8.40 -4.71
C ARG A 70 -3.85 -8.50 -3.21
N SER A 71 -4.82 -9.09 -2.52
CA SER A 71 -4.61 -9.47 -1.12
C SER A 71 -3.63 -10.64 -1.01
N MET A 72 -2.82 -10.63 0.04
CA MET A 72 -1.79 -11.64 0.27
C MET A 72 -1.73 -12.00 1.75
N VAL A 73 -1.34 -13.23 2.03
CA VAL A 73 -1.18 -13.71 3.41
C VAL A 73 0.07 -14.57 3.54
N SER A 74 0.55 -14.68 4.76
CA SER A 74 1.68 -15.54 5.09
C SER A 74 1.29 -17.03 5.01
N GLN A 75 2.24 -17.88 4.67
CA GLN A 75 2.07 -19.33 4.74
C GLN A 75 1.71 -19.79 6.16
N ALA A 76 2.19 -19.06 7.19
CA ALA A 76 1.84 -19.36 8.58
C ALA A 76 0.33 -19.20 8.87
N LEU A 77 -0.33 -18.17 8.29
CA LEU A 77 -1.78 -18.04 8.40
C LEU A 77 -2.50 -19.22 7.77
N ILE A 78 -2.09 -19.60 6.56
CA ILE A 78 -2.69 -20.74 5.84
C ILE A 78 -2.58 -22.03 6.63
N ALA A 79 -1.40 -22.29 7.23
CA ALA A 79 -1.18 -23.45 8.10
C ALA A 79 -2.06 -23.38 9.36
N ARG A 80 -2.16 -22.21 10.01
CA ARG A 80 -3.00 -22.01 11.20
C ARG A 80 -4.48 -22.25 10.91
N LEU A 81 -4.97 -21.78 9.78
CA LEU A 81 -6.37 -21.94 9.34
C LEU A 81 -6.62 -23.27 8.61
N GLN A 82 -5.59 -24.10 8.40
CA GLN A 82 -5.66 -25.38 7.68
C GLN A 82 -6.32 -25.29 6.29
N LEU A 83 -6.02 -24.20 5.54
CA LEU A 83 -6.65 -23.95 4.26
C LEU A 83 -5.96 -24.70 3.12
N PRO A 84 -6.73 -25.25 2.17
CA PRO A 84 -6.17 -25.77 0.93
C PRO A 84 -5.58 -24.63 0.09
N THR A 85 -4.50 -24.95 -0.61
CA THR A 85 -3.87 -24.00 -1.54
C THR A 85 -3.80 -24.60 -2.94
N GLN A 86 -3.94 -23.75 -3.94
CA GLN A 86 -3.82 -24.10 -5.34
C GLN A 86 -2.68 -23.30 -5.96
N GLU A 87 -1.88 -23.94 -6.78
CA GLU A 87 -0.86 -23.25 -7.58
C GLU A 87 -1.53 -22.44 -8.70
N LEU A 88 -1.08 -21.20 -8.87
CA LEU A 88 -1.52 -20.37 -9.99
C LEU A 88 -0.66 -20.70 -11.20
N SER A 89 -1.25 -21.41 -12.16
CA SER A 89 -0.64 -21.64 -13.47
C SER A 89 -0.87 -20.44 -14.38
N GLY A 90 0.16 -19.99 -15.07
CA GLY A 90 0.03 -18.97 -16.12
C GLY A 90 1.37 -18.38 -16.51
N ASP A 91 1.68 -18.40 -17.78
CA ASP A 91 2.95 -17.94 -18.38
C ASP A 91 3.20 -16.43 -18.22
N ASN A 92 2.25 -15.67 -17.66
CA ASN A 92 2.28 -14.20 -17.56
C ASN A 92 2.07 -13.67 -16.13
N PHE A 93 2.39 -14.47 -15.11
CA PHE A 93 2.30 -13.99 -13.74
C PHE A 93 3.67 -13.48 -13.29
N ALA A 94 3.81 -12.17 -13.22
CA ALA A 94 4.98 -11.55 -12.64
C ALA A 94 4.59 -10.74 -11.40
N LEU A 95 5.40 -10.84 -10.36
CA LEU A 95 5.30 -10.00 -9.16
C LEU A 95 6.36 -8.91 -9.23
N ALA A 96 5.96 -7.70 -8.93
CA ALA A 96 6.85 -6.58 -8.72
C ALA A 96 6.58 -5.96 -7.35
N GLY A 97 7.61 -5.70 -6.58
CA GLY A 97 7.49 -5.14 -5.24
C GLY A 97 8.78 -4.50 -4.76
N ALA A 98 8.76 -3.86 -3.60
CA ALA A 98 9.97 -3.38 -2.97
C ALA A 98 10.86 -4.55 -2.53
N GLY A 99 12.17 -4.38 -2.68
CA GLY A 99 13.18 -5.40 -2.49
C GLY A 99 13.82 -5.84 -3.81
N SER A 100 14.92 -6.56 -3.73
CA SER A 100 15.71 -6.98 -4.87
C SER A 100 15.48 -8.43 -5.31
N ASP A 101 14.75 -9.20 -4.51
CA ASP A 101 14.61 -10.67 -4.65
C ASP A 101 13.14 -11.09 -4.63
N CYS A 102 12.43 -10.77 -5.72
CA CYS A 102 11.05 -11.21 -5.87
C CYS A 102 10.98 -12.73 -6.07
N PRO A 103 9.98 -13.42 -5.46
CA PRO A 103 9.77 -14.84 -5.68
C PRO A 103 9.59 -15.16 -7.18
N THR A 104 10.32 -16.17 -7.66
CA THR A 104 10.26 -16.65 -9.03
C THR A 104 9.36 -17.88 -9.19
N ASP A 105 9.09 -18.58 -8.09
CA ASP A 105 8.21 -19.74 -8.10
C ASP A 105 6.74 -19.30 -8.36
N PRO A 106 5.94 -20.16 -9.03
CA PRO A 106 4.54 -19.89 -9.23
C PRO A 106 3.86 -19.66 -7.87
N PRO A 107 3.15 -18.54 -7.70
CA PRO A 107 2.50 -18.26 -6.43
C PRO A 107 1.35 -19.23 -6.20
N ARG A 108 1.14 -19.56 -4.93
CA ARG A 108 -0.03 -20.32 -4.50
C ARG A 108 -1.14 -19.35 -4.11
N GLN A 109 -2.37 -19.79 -4.29
CA GLN A 109 -3.58 -19.06 -3.90
C GLN A 109 -4.38 -19.88 -2.91
N ALA A 110 -5.04 -19.20 -1.99
CA ALA A 110 -6.07 -19.77 -1.12
C ALA A 110 -7.29 -18.84 -1.13
N VAL A 111 -8.42 -19.35 -0.66
CA VAL A 111 -9.62 -18.54 -0.37
C VAL A 111 -9.79 -18.53 1.14
N LEU A 112 -9.82 -17.33 1.73
CA LEU A 112 -10.03 -17.19 3.16
C LEU A 112 -11.48 -17.53 3.54
N PRO A 113 -11.72 -18.07 4.76
CA PRO A 113 -13.05 -18.13 5.33
C PRO A 113 -13.69 -16.74 5.35
N THR A 114 -15.01 -16.67 5.43
CA THR A 114 -15.68 -15.38 5.60
C THR A 114 -15.03 -14.56 6.71
N LEU A 115 -14.52 -13.38 6.36
CA LEU A 115 -13.98 -12.41 7.31
C LEU A 115 -15.08 -11.46 7.75
N GLN A 116 -15.12 -11.14 9.05
CA GLN A 116 -16.10 -10.23 9.63
C GLN A 116 -15.41 -9.06 10.34
N LEU A 117 -15.92 -7.84 10.10
CA LEU A 117 -15.54 -6.60 10.77
C LEU A 117 -16.80 -5.82 11.14
N GLY A 118 -17.27 -5.95 12.39
CA GLY A 118 -18.61 -5.45 12.75
C GLY A 118 -19.69 -6.21 11.96
N GLU A 119 -20.52 -5.47 11.20
CA GLU A 119 -21.55 -6.06 10.32
C GLU A 119 -21.02 -6.36 8.91
N LEU A 120 -19.83 -5.87 8.55
CA LEU A 120 -19.21 -6.17 7.27
C LEU A 120 -18.79 -7.63 7.20
N LYS A 121 -19.19 -8.29 6.12
CA LYS A 121 -18.75 -9.64 5.76
C LYS A 121 -18.01 -9.59 4.43
N ILE A 122 -16.82 -10.17 4.41
CA ILE A 122 -16.01 -10.36 3.20
C ILE A 122 -15.97 -11.84 2.90
N ARG A 123 -16.56 -12.25 1.79
CA ARG A 123 -16.59 -13.63 1.31
C ARG A 123 -15.75 -13.78 0.05
N GLU A 124 -15.31 -14.98 -0.23
CA GLU A 124 -14.58 -15.35 -1.45
C GLU A 124 -13.29 -14.52 -1.63
N LEU A 125 -12.66 -14.10 -0.52
CA LEU A 125 -11.41 -13.38 -0.60
C LEU A 125 -10.29 -14.34 -1.01
N ALA A 126 -9.97 -14.31 -2.30
CA ALA A 126 -8.82 -15.02 -2.82
C ALA A 126 -7.53 -14.26 -2.49
N VAL A 127 -6.57 -14.95 -1.89
CA VAL A 127 -5.30 -14.37 -1.42
C VAL A 127 -4.12 -15.13 -2.02
N LEU A 128 -3.05 -14.39 -2.35
CA LEU A 128 -1.76 -15.02 -2.64
C LEU A 128 -1.12 -15.50 -1.35
N VAL A 129 -0.51 -16.67 -1.39
CA VAL A 129 0.20 -17.26 -0.26
C VAL A 129 1.69 -17.01 -0.46
N MET A 130 2.28 -16.24 0.44
CA MET A 130 3.68 -15.84 0.36
C MET A 130 4.52 -16.63 1.37
N PRO A 131 5.60 -17.29 0.94
CA PRO A 131 6.48 -18.05 1.85
C PRO A 131 7.23 -17.12 2.82
N LYS A 132 7.66 -15.97 2.34
CA LYS A 132 8.23 -14.88 3.14
C LYS A 132 7.42 -13.63 2.85
N LEU A 133 6.79 -13.09 3.87
CA LEU A 133 6.00 -11.91 3.74
C LEU A 133 6.70 -10.76 4.45
N GLY A 134 7.13 -9.75 3.70
CA GLY A 134 7.72 -8.53 4.25
C GLY A 134 6.65 -7.61 4.87
N VAL A 135 5.71 -8.18 5.64
CA VAL A 135 4.70 -7.40 6.35
C VAL A 135 5.15 -7.06 7.76
N PRO A 136 4.67 -5.96 8.33
CA PRO A 136 5.01 -5.59 9.70
C PRO A 136 4.70 -6.69 10.70
N PRO A 137 5.51 -6.80 11.77
CA PRO A 137 5.25 -7.72 12.86
C PRO A 137 3.82 -7.60 13.38
N GLY A 138 3.16 -8.72 13.62
CA GLY A 138 1.80 -8.76 14.14
C GLY A 138 0.70 -8.63 13.10
N SER A 139 1.01 -8.59 11.80
CA SER A 139 0.04 -8.80 10.74
C SER A 139 0.16 -10.21 10.15
N ASP A 140 -0.93 -10.73 9.59
CA ASP A 140 -0.97 -12.02 8.90
C ASP A 140 -0.83 -11.85 7.37
N GLY A 141 -0.99 -10.61 6.88
CA GLY A 141 -0.97 -10.30 5.46
C GLY A 141 -1.48 -8.89 5.15
N VAL A 142 -1.88 -8.69 3.91
CA VAL A 142 -2.42 -7.42 3.41
C VAL A 142 -3.79 -7.59 2.75
N LEU A 143 -4.66 -6.61 2.95
CA LEU A 143 -5.91 -6.44 2.21
C LEU A 143 -5.62 -5.48 1.06
N GLY A 144 -5.51 -6.03 -0.15
CA GLY A 144 -5.08 -5.29 -1.32
C GLY A 144 -6.18 -4.52 -2.06
N ALA A 145 -5.77 -3.74 -3.05
CA ALA A 145 -6.64 -2.84 -3.82
C ALA A 145 -7.81 -3.57 -4.51
N SER A 146 -7.64 -4.81 -4.95
CA SER A 146 -8.73 -5.61 -5.53
C SER A 146 -9.91 -5.79 -4.58
N ALA A 147 -9.65 -5.91 -3.28
CA ALA A 147 -10.67 -5.97 -2.25
C ALA A 147 -11.12 -4.55 -1.83
N LEU A 148 -10.20 -3.63 -1.58
CA LEU A 148 -10.48 -2.27 -1.12
C LEU A 148 -11.34 -1.46 -2.10
N ARG A 149 -11.27 -1.76 -3.41
CA ARG A 149 -12.13 -1.12 -4.41
C ARG A 149 -13.60 -1.53 -4.39
N GLN A 150 -13.99 -2.53 -3.58
CA GLN A 150 -15.38 -2.99 -3.52
C GLN A 150 -16.27 -2.07 -2.69
N LEU A 151 -15.68 -1.37 -1.73
CA LEU A 151 -16.40 -0.48 -0.81
C LEU A 151 -15.66 0.84 -0.63
N PRO A 152 -16.39 1.95 -0.48
CA PRO A 152 -15.82 3.18 0.04
C PRO A 152 -15.20 2.97 1.42
N MET A 153 -14.06 3.62 1.64
CA MET A 153 -13.27 3.50 2.87
C MET A 153 -12.95 4.86 3.44
N LEU A 154 -13.26 5.07 4.72
CA LEU A 154 -12.86 6.24 5.49
C LEU A 154 -11.82 5.85 6.54
N ILE A 155 -10.63 6.43 6.48
CA ILE A 155 -9.57 6.29 7.48
C ILE A 155 -9.48 7.59 8.27
N ASP A 156 -9.58 7.52 9.60
CA ASP A 156 -9.39 8.63 10.55
C ASP A 156 -8.15 8.36 11.40
N PRO A 157 -6.97 8.88 11.02
CA PRO A 157 -5.73 8.62 11.76
C PRO A 157 -5.76 9.17 13.18
N LYS A 158 -6.41 10.31 13.41
CA LYS A 158 -6.50 10.89 14.77
C LYS A 158 -7.27 10.03 15.76
N ARG A 159 -8.25 9.25 15.26
CA ARG A 159 -9.04 8.31 16.06
C ARG A 159 -8.57 6.89 15.94
N GLN A 160 -7.61 6.61 15.06
CA GLN A 160 -7.19 5.27 14.66
C GLN A 160 -8.40 4.39 14.30
N GLN A 161 -9.27 4.91 13.45
CA GLN A 161 -10.49 4.22 13.02
C GLN A 161 -10.56 4.10 11.51
N VAL A 162 -11.04 2.94 11.06
CA VAL A 162 -11.44 2.70 9.67
C VAL A 162 -12.93 2.37 9.63
N ARG A 163 -13.61 2.91 8.61
CA ARG A 163 -14.99 2.57 8.26
C ARG A 163 -15.02 2.16 6.80
N LEU A 164 -15.56 0.98 6.53
CA LEU A 164 -15.87 0.44 5.21
C LEU A 164 -17.39 0.40 5.07
N ASP A 165 -17.97 1.18 4.15
CA ASP A 165 -19.41 1.35 4.09
C ASP A 165 -19.86 1.86 2.72
N GLN A 166 -20.85 1.21 2.13
CA GLN A 166 -21.49 1.59 0.87
C GLN A 166 -22.10 3.00 0.88
N GLN A 167 -22.50 3.51 2.05
CA GLN A 167 -23.14 4.82 2.21
C GLN A 167 -22.14 5.98 2.17
N LEU A 168 -20.84 5.71 2.26
CA LEU A 168 -19.84 6.75 2.16
C LEU A 168 -19.79 7.31 0.72
N SER A 169 -19.81 8.63 0.62
CA SER A 169 -19.84 9.35 -0.65
C SER A 169 -19.05 10.65 -0.55
N VAL A 170 -18.95 11.41 -1.63
CA VAL A 170 -18.28 12.73 -1.61
C VAL A 170 -18.83 13.63 -0.51
N GLN A 171 -20.13 13.56 -0.25
CA GLN A 171 -20.80 14.33 0.81
C GLN A 171 -20.39 13.90 2.24
N SER A 172 -19.71 12.79 2.40
CA SER A 172 -19.14 12.36 3.69
C SER A 172 -17.85 13.10 4.06
N ALA A 173 -17.28 13.87 3.13
CA ALA A 173 -16.16 14.77 3.38
C ALA A 173 -16.63 16.22 3.47
N PRO A 174 -15.91 17.11 4.17
CA PRO A 174 -16.21 18.54 4.17
C PRO A 174 -16.02 19.15 2.76
N ALA A 175 -16.69 20.28 2.50
CA ALA A 175 -16.69 20.91 1.18
C ALA A 175 -15.30 21.39 0.73
N ASP A 176 -14.41 21.71 1.66
CA ASP A 176 -13.04 22.16 1.48
C ASP A 176 -12.02 21.01 1.46
N ALA A 177 -12.48 19.76 1.48
CA ALA A 177 -11.59 18.61 1.37
C ALA A 177 -10.81 18.63 0.05
N ILE A 178 -9.51 18.40 0.14
CA ILE A 178 -8.63 18.32 -1.03
C ILE A 178 -9.01 17.08 -1.83
N ARG A 179 -9.25 17.28 -3.13
CA ARG A 179 -9.68 16.22 -4.03
C ARG A 179 -8.52 15.76 -4.91
N LEU A 180 -8.15 14.50 -4.81
CA LEU A 180 -7.13 13.85 -5.62
C LEU A 180 -7.82 12.84 -6.57
N PRO A 181 -8.02 13.18 -7.85
CA PRO A 181 -8.49 12.24 -8.86
C PRO A 181 -7.49 11.10 -9.01
N LEU A 182 -7.99 9.88 -9.11
CA LEU A 182 -7.18 8.68 -9.24
C LEU A 182 -7.40 8.01 -10.59
N GLN A 183 -6.43 7.21 -11.01
CA GLN A 183 -6.51 6.37 -12.21
C GLN A 183 -6.11 4.96 -11.83
N TRP A 184 -6.75 3.95 -12.44
CA TRP A 184 -6.35 2.56 -12.27
C TRP A 184 -5.30 2.16 -13.30
N ARG A 185 -4.23 1.52 -12.83
CA ARG A 185 -3.26 0.81 -13.69
C ARG A 185 -2.82 -0.46 -12.97
N ASP A 186 -2.82 -1.59 -13.67
CA ASP A 186 -2.44 -2.89 -13.11
C ASP A 186 -3.08 -3.16 -11.73
N HIS A 187 -4.36 -2.77 -11.62
CA HIS A 187 -5.22 -2.92 -10.43
C HIS A 187 -4.79 -2.12 -9.19
N VAL A 188 -3.96 -1.09 -9.33
CA VAL A 188 -3.57 -0.17 -8.25
C VAL A 188 -3.93 1.28 -8.58
N PRO A 189 -4.22 2.13 -7.56
CA PRO A 189 -4.60 3.52 -7.78
C PRO A 189 -3.37 4.40 -8.00
N LEU A 190 -3.40 5.19 -9.05
CA LEU A 190 -2.37 6.15 -9.39
C LEU A 190 -2.89 7.59 -9.20
N VAL A 191 -1.99 8.48 -8.85
CA VAL A 191 -2.24 9.92 -8.66
C VAL A 191 -1.27 10.76 -9.47
N GLN A 192 -1.70 11.93 -9.91
CA GLN A 192 -0.79 12.90 -10.52
C GLN A 192 0.09 13.55 -9.48
N VAL A 193 1.38 13.66 -9.81
CA VAL A 193 2.37 14.43 -9.06
C VAL A 193 3.05 15.41 -9.99
N SER A 194 3.61 16.49 -9.44
CA SER A 194 4.39 17.46 -10.20
C SER A 194 5.64 17.88 -9.44
N ASP A 195 6.68 18.23 -10.18
CA ASP A 195 7.87 18.86 -9.64
C ASP A 195 7.68 20.39 -9.55
N GLN A 196 8.67 21.08 -9.02
CA GLN A 196 8.67 22.54 -8.83
C GLN A 196 8.59 23.36 -10.13
N SER A 197 8.90 22.76 -11.28
CA SER A 197 8.75 23.39 -12.60
C SER A 197 7.33 23.25 -13.15
N GLY A 198 6.45 22.52 -12.48
CA GLY A 198 5.11 22.18 -12.93
C GLY A 198 5.09 20.97 -13.88
N LYS A 199 6.22 20.31 -14.12
CA LYS A 199 6.23 19.09 -14.95
C LYS A 199 5.52 17.97 -14.22
N SER A 200 4.43 17.50 -14.83
CA SER A 200 3.61 16.43 -14.28
C SER A 200 4.20 15.04 -14.56
N SER A 201 3.97 14.14 -13.64
CA SER A 201 4.22 12.71 -13.75
C SER A 201 3.17 11.94 -12.94
N VAL A 202 3.30 10.62 -12.90
CA VAL A 202 2.34 9.74 -12.23
C VAL A 202 3.05 9.01 -11.09
N ALA A 203 2.34 8.86 -9.98
CA ALA A 203 2.80 8.11 -8.81
C ALA A 203 1.77 7.04 -8.41
N LEU A 204 2.25 5.95 -7.83
CA LEU A 204 1.42 5.01 -7.10
C LEU A 204 0.99 5.65 -5.77
N LEU A 205 -0.30 5.57 -5.43
CA LEU A 205 -0.80 6.02 -4.14
C LEU A 205 -1.01 4.81 -3.23
N ASP A 206 -0.18 4.70 -2.20
CA ASP A 206 0.05 3.47 -1.47
C ASP A 206 -0.10 3.66 0.04
N THR A 207 -1.19 3.12 0.63
CA THR A 207 -1.39 3.12 2.08
C THR A 207 -0.43 2.18 2.81
N GLY A 208 0.16 1.20 2.12
CA GLY A 208 1.13 0.25 2.66
C GLY A 208 2.56 0.79 2.70
N ALA A 209 2.86 1.90 2.02
CA ALA A 209 4.19 2.49 2.00
C ALA A 209 4.42 3.46 3.17
N GLU A 210 5.43 3.21 3.99
CA GLU A 210 5.79 4.06 5.13
C GLU A 210 6.58 5.32 4.72
N ALA A 211 7.04 5.39 3.47
CA ALA A 211 7.84 6.50 2.94
C ALA A 211 7.28 7.03 1.62
N VAL A 212 7.86 8.13 1.14
CA VAL A 212 7.78 8.55 -0.24
C VAL A 212 8.97 7.94 -0.98
N PHE A 213 8.72 7.24 -2.08
CA PHE A 213 9.75 6.74 -2.96
C PHE A 213 9.76 7.54 -4.25
N VAL A 214 10.94 7.90 -4.73
CA VAL A 214 11.10 8.62 -5.99
C VAL A 214 12.12 7.92 -6.87
N GLY A 215 11.78 7.80 -8.14
CA GLY A 215 12.73 7.32 -9.15
C GLY A 215 13.84 8.35 -9.39
N VAL A 216 14.99 7.89 -9.87
CA VAL A 216 16.13 8.76 -10.15
C VAL A 216 15.77 9.95 -11.07
N PRO A 217 14.96 9.78 -12.15
CA PRO A 217 14.59 10.91 -13.01
C PRO A 217 13.80 12.01 -12.28
N LEU A 218 12.87 11.63 -11.39
CA LEU A 218 12.12 12.61 -10.60
C LEU A 218 13.02 13.24 -9.53
N ALA A 219 13.84 12.45 -8.83
CA ALA A 219 14.77 12.95 -7.82
C ALA A 219 15.72 14.04 -8.37
N GLN A 220 16.14 13.93 -9.63
CA GLN A 220 16.99 14.94 -10.30
C GLN A 220 16.27 16.26 -10.57
N ARG A 221 14.94 16.26 -10.61
CA ARG A 221 14.11 17.47 -10.84
C ARG A 221 13.65 18.13 -9.53
N LEU A 222 13.78 17.42 -8.40
CA LEU A 222 13.45 17.96 -7.07
C LEU A 222 14.65 18.71 -6.48
N THR A 223 14.36 19.68 -5.62
CA THR A 223 15.43 20.42 -4.93
C THR A 223 15.86 19.66 -3.68
N PRO A 224 17.12 19.18 -3.63
CA PRO A 224 17.63 18.52 -2.44
C PRO A 224 17.81 19.51 -1.29
N GLN A 225 17.41 19.10 -0.08
CA GLN A 225 17.45 19.91 1.15
C GLN A 225 18.40 19.34 2.20
N SER A 226 19.00 18.18 1.96
CA SER A 226 19.97 17.54 2.84
C SER A 226 21.00 16.74 2.03
N PRO A 227 22.12 16.36 2.64
CA PRO A 227 22.97 15.27 2.14
C PRO A 227 22.17 13.96 2.02
N THR A 228 22.70 13.01 1.30
CA THR A 228 22.17 11.65 1.22
C THR A 228 22.56 10.84 2.44
N SER A 229 21.67 9.97 2.91
CA SER A 229 21.97 8.89 3.86
C SER A 229 21.60 7.53 3.27
N GLY A 230 22.40 6.51 3.56
CA GLY A 230 22.05 5.14 3.17
C GLY A 230 20.91 4.62 4.04
N VAL A 231 19.98 3.89 3.45
CA VAL A 231 18.87 3.25 4.13
C VAL A 231 18.66 1.86 3.56
N GLU A 232 18.37 0.90 4.42
CA GLU A 232 17.88 -0.41 3.99
C GLU A 232 16.34 -0.36 4.00
N ILE A 233 15.74 -0.71 2.87
CA ILE A 233 14.30 -0.84 2.73
C ILE A 233 13.93 -2.31 2.63
N GLN A 234 12.83 -2.68 3.25
CA GLN A 234 12.30 -4.02 3.21
C GLN A 234 10.89 -4.02 2.60
N GLY A 235 10.61 -4.99 1.75
CA GLY A 235 9.30 -5.17 1.13
C GLY A 235 9.04 -6.62 0.77
N PHE A 236 8.04 -6.87 -0.07
CA PHE A 236 7.65 -8.22 -0.48
C PHE A 236 8.74 -8.99 -1.23
N CYS A 237 9.62 -8.28 -1.91
CA CYS A 237 10.74 -8.85 -2.63
C CYS A 237 12.04 -8.85 -1.82
N GLY A 238 11.96 -8.89 -0.48
CA GLY A 238 13.12 -8.88 0.40
C GLY A 238 13.63 -7.47 0.69
N SER A 239 14.94 -7.35 0.93
CA SER A 239 15.59 -6.08 1.24
C SER A 239 16.35 -5.52 0.05
N GLU A 240 16.46 -4.20 -0.02
CA GLU A 240 17.39 -3.51 -0.91
C GLU A 240 18.01 -2.29 -0.22
N PHE A 241 19.21 -1.91 -0.64
CA PHE A 241 19.83 -0.68 -0.21
C PHE A 241 19.41 0.47 -1.12
N ALA A 242 18.98 1.57 -0.49
CA ALA A 242 18.55 2.78 -1.16
C ALA A 242 19.19 4.02 -0.51
N VAL A 243 18.85 5.19 -1.00
CA VAL A 243 19.37 6.46 -0.49
C VAL A 243 18.20 7.32 -0.07
N GLU A 244 18.18 7.75 1.18
CA GLU A 244 17.23 8.73 1.67
C GLU A 244 17.80 10.15 1.54
N ARG A 245 16.92 11.09 1.21
CA ARG A 245 17.23 12.52 1.15
C ARG A 245 15.97 13.34 1.41
N LEU A 246 16.16 14.50 2.05
CA LEU A 246 15.09 15.50 2.09
C LEU A 246 14.99 16.22 0.75
N PHE A 247 13.79 16.35 0.24
CA PHE A 247 13.48 17.09 -0.97
C PHE A 247 12.40 18.14 -0.72
N SER A 248 12.40 19.19 -1.56
CA SER A 248 11.27 20.10 -1.73
C SER A 248 10.85 20.14 -3.20
N GLY A 249 9.64 20.66 -3.45
CA GLY A 249 9.13 20.86 -4.79
C GLY A 249 8.37 19.66 -5.37
N LEU A 250 8.07 18.62 -4.57
CA LEU A 250 7.14 17.57 -4.96
C LEU A 250 5.73 17.95 -4.52
N SER A 251 4.78 17.96 -5.45
CA SER A 251 3.37 18.19 -5.19
C SER A 251 2.53 16.98 -5.62
N VAL A 252 1.48 16.69 -4.85
CA VAL A 252 0.46 15.66 -5.14
C VAL A 252 -0.87 16.38 -5.26
N GLY A 253 -1.37 16.58 -6.49
CA GLY A 253 -2.44 17.53 -6.75
C GLY A 253 -2.06 18.90 -6.16
N ASP A 254 -2.93 19.51 -5.36
CA ASP A 254 -2.71 20.81 -4.72
C ASP A 254 -1.86 20.75 -3.43
N ILE A 255 -1.39 19.57 -3.03
CA ILE A 255 -0.60 19.40 -1.80
C ILE A 255 0.89 19.42 -2.13
N THR A 256 1.60 20.47 -1.71
CA THR A 256 3.06 20.50 -1.79
C THR A 256 3.68 19.84 -0.57
N LEU A 257 4.49 18.82 -0.79
CA LEU A 257 5.29 18.16 0.25
C LEU A 257 6.52 19.02 0.58
N LYS A 258 6.43 19.74 1.70
CA LYS A 258 7.51 20.62 2.14
C LYS A 258 8.56 19.81 2.92
N LYS A 259 9.84 19.86 2.48
CA LYS A 259 10.96 19.16 3.15
C LYS A 259 10.60 17.71 3.53
N SER A 260 10.10 16.98 2.56
CA SER A 260 9.71 15.59 2.80
C SER A 260 10.91 14.66 2.62
N PRO A 261 11.18 13.76 3.57
CA PRO A 261 12.10 12.68 3.32
C PRO A 261 11.56 11.80 2.19
N ALA A 262 12.42 11.47 1.24
CA ALA A 262 12.08 10.55 0.16
C ALA A 262 13.25 9.60 -0.09
N ILE A 263 12.91 8.36 -0.37
CA ILE A 263 13.85 7.31 -0.71
C ILE A 263 14.03 7.30 -2.22
N VAL A 264 15.25 7.56 -2.66
CA VAL A 264 15.60 7.47 -4.08
C VAL A 264 15.90 6.01 -4.40
N THR A 265 15.08 5.42 -5.25
CA THR A 265 15.19 4.01 -5.60
C THR A 265 15.31 3.79 -7.11
N ARG A 266 15.90 2.66 -7.49
CA ARG A 266 15.91 2.12 -8.85
C ARG A 266 15.05 0.86 -8.97
N ASN A 267 14.22 0.59 -7.98
CA ASN A 267 13.38 -0.59 -7.96
C ASN A 267 12.56 -0.68 -9.24
N ARG A 268 12.52 -1.88 -9.80
CA ARG A 268 11.85 -2.16 -11.07
C ARG A 268 10.35 -1.87 -11.06
N ILE A 269 9.71 -1.88 -9.89
CA ILE A 269 8.27 -1.58 -9.76
C ILE A 269 7.91 -0.23 -10.36
N LEU A 270 8.77 0.79 -10.22
CA LEU A 270 8.54 2.11 -10.82
C LEU A 270 8.51 2.02 -12.35
N LYS A 271 9.41 1.24 -12.93
CA LYS A 271 9.48 1.01 -14.38
C LYS A 271 8.31 0.15 -14.86
N ASP A 272 8.03 -0.93 -14.15
CA ASP A 272 7.01 -1.90 -14.52
C ASP A 272 5.61 -1.27 -14.49
N LEU A 273 5.33 -0.41 -13.50
CA LEU A 273 4.10 0.39 -13.42
C LEU A 273 4.12 1.66 -14.28
N ASN A 274 5.26 2.01 -14.88
CA ASN A 274 5.46 3.28 -15.57
C ASN A 274 5.04 4.48 -14.70
N VAL A 275 5.60 4.55 -13.48
CA VAL A 275 5.41 5.63 -12.51
C VAL A 275 6.77 6.20 -12.09
N GLU A 276 6.80 7.45 -11.63
CA GLU A 276 8.03 8.07 -11.17
C GLU A 276 8.17 8.13 -9.65
N ALA A 277 7.10 7.82 -8.92
CA ALA A 277 7.09 7.81 -7.46
C ALA A 277 6.07 6.83 -6.87
N ILE A 278 6.23 6.53 -5.56
CA ILE A 278 5.22 5.93 -4.71
C ILE A 278 4.99 6.92 -3.56
N ILE A 279 3.74 7.29 -3.35
CA ILE A 279 3.33 8.25 -2.32
C ILE A 279 2.63 7.48 -1.20
N GLY A 280 3.26 7.44 -0.04
CA GLY A 280 2.80 6.68 1.12
C GLY A 280 2.36 7.54 2.30
N GLN A 281 2.58 7.02 3.50
CA GLN A 281 2.14 7.58 4.79
C GLN A 281 2.57 9.03 5.07
N PRO A 282 3.71 9.56 4.58
CA PRO A 282 4.02 10.98 4.74
C PRO A 282 2.94 11.94 4.21
N LEU A 283 2.18 11.55 3.18
CA LEU A 283 1.00 12.28 2.72
C LEU A 283 -0.23 11.97 3.58
N LEU A 284 -0.41 10.74 4.02
CA LEU A 284 -1.67 10.16 4.45
C LEU A 284 -1.89 10.21 5.98
N LYS A 285 -0.88 9.87 6.77
CA LYS A 285 -0.98 9.57 8.21
C LYS A 285 -1.57 10.67 9.10
N ASN A 286 -1.49 11.93 8.68
CA ASN A 286 -1.99 13.07 9.45
C ASN A 286 -3.30 13.67 8.93
N ARG A 287 -3.94 13.01 7.94
CA ARG A 287 -5.15 13.48 7.28
C ARG A 287 -6.24 12.42 7.37
N ARG A 288 -7.49 12.85 7.53
CA ARG A 288 -8.62 11.99 7.24
C ARG A 288 -8.64 11.70 5.75
N GLN A 289 -8.95 10.45 5.40
CA GLN A 289 -8.85 9.92 4.06
C GLN A 289 -10.16 9.24 3.68
N LEU A 290 -10.86 9.77 2.69
CA LEU A 290 -12.03 9.11 2.13
C LEU A 290 -11.69 8.58 0.73
N TRP A 291 -11.54 7.29 0.64
CA TRP A 291 -11.23 6.54 -0.57
C TRP A 291 -12.52 6.08 -1.22
N LEU A 292 -12.83 6.62 -2.39
CA LEU A 292 -13.98 6.24 -3.21
C LEU A 292 -13.45 5.50 -4.46
N LEU A 293 -13.01 4.25 -4.26
CA LEU A 293 -12.33 3.45 -5.28
C LEU A 293 -13.30 2.63 -6.15
N ASN A 294 -14.55 2.46 -5.70
CA ASN A 294 -15.60 1.67 -6.35
C ASN A 294 -16.39 2.44 -7.43
N ARG A 295 -15.83 3.53 -7.95
CA ARG A 295 -16.47 4.43 -8.91
C ARG A 295 -15.77 4.37 -10.27
N PRO A 296 -16.47 4.72 -11.37
CA PRO A 296 -15.82 4.93 -12.68
C PRO A 296 -14.68 5.96 -12.59
N ASP A 297 -14.91 7.06 -11.84
CA ASP A 297 -13.93 8.11 -11.58
C ASP A 297 -13.48 8.01 -10.10
N PRO A 298 -12.48 7.18 -9.80
CA PRO A 298 -12.03 6.98 -8.43
C PRO A 298 -11.37 8.25 -7.90
N VAL A 299 -11.53 8.50 -6.61
CA VAL A 299 -11.01 9.71 -5.97
C VAL A 299 -10.63 9.44 -4.53
N LEU A 300 -9.58 10.11 -4.08
CA LEU A 300 -9.24 10.28 -2.65
C LEU A 300 -9.56 11.70 -2.24
N LEU A 301 -10.29 11.85 -1.14
CA LEU A 301 -10.55 13.13 -0.48
C LEU A 301 -9.76 13.17 0.82
N LEU A 302 -9.04 14.29 1.08
CA LEU A 302 -8.17 14.49 2.23
C LEU A 302 -8.56 15.79 2.99
N TRP A 303 -8.61 15.73 4.35
CA TRP A 303 -8.85 16.91 5.20
C TRP A 303 -8.23 16.78 6.60
#